data_a10bed1bb756e39f1e6a3f88a0b9e542
#
_entry.id   a10bed1bb756e39f1e6a3f88a0b9e542
#
_cell.length_a   1.000
_cell.length_b   1.000
_cell.length_c   1.000
_cell.angle_alpha   90.00
_cell.angle_beta   90.00
_cell.angle_gamma   90.00
#
_symmetry.space_group_name_H-M   'P 1'
#
loop_
_entity.id
_entity.type
_entity.pdbx_description
1 polymer ?
#
loop_
_entity_poly.entity_id
_entity_poly.type
_entity_poly.pdbx_seq_one_letter_code
_entity_poly.pdbx_strand_id
1 'polypeptide(L)'
;CLFYLSFSFVTRHHMAKAKEDPKGETHYLDSMQNEKVWFGAYTLKQCREMEIGLGLDLKGGMNVMLEVSVPDVVKALADHKTDEAFNKAVAEAAKQAVTSQDDYITLFVNEYKKQAPQGTLAELFATQQLKDKVNTRSTDAEVEKVLREEVQAAIDNSYNVLRTRIDRFGVAQPNIQALEGKMGRIMVELPGIKEPERVRKLLQGSANLEFWET
;
A
#
# COMPACT_ATOMS: atom_id res chain seq x y z
N CYS A 1 -0.80 -23.25 -24.45
CA CYS A 1 -1.51 -23.75 -23.23
C CYS A 1 -0.75 -24.88 -22.55
N LEU A 2 -0.42 -26.00 -23.21
CA LEU A 2 0.25 -27.15 -22.58
C LEU A 2 1.59 -26.81 -21.91
N PHE A 3 2.37 -25.92 -22.50
CA PHE A 3 3.63 -25.44 -21.95
C PHE A 3 3.47 -24.80 -20.55
N TYR A 4 2.50 -23.90 -20.39
CA TYR A 4 2.22 -23.27 -19.09
C TYR A 4 1.60 -24.24 -18.07
N LEU A 5 0.81 -25.21 -18.52
CA LEU A 5 0.28 -26.26 -17.66
C LEU A 5 1.41 -27.17 -17.09
N SER A 6 2.51 -27.36 -17.83
CA SER A 6 3.64 -28.15 -17.34
C SER A 6 4.32 -27.51 -16.14
N PHE A 7 4.35 -26.17 -16.03
CA PHE A 7 4.87 -25.48 -14.84
C PHE A 7 4.03 -25.79 -13.61
N SER A 8 2.70 -25.75 -13.74
CA SER A 8 1.78 -26.09 -12.64
C SER A 8 1.98 -27.52 -12.14
N PHE A 9 2.30 -28.46 -13.04
CA PHE A 9 2.58 -29.84 -12.63
C PHE A 9 3.87 -29.95 -11.81
N VAL A 10 4.95 -29.29 -12.24
CA VAL A 10 6.25 -29.26 -11.54
C VAL A 10 6.11 -28.58 -10.18
N THR A 11 5.46 -27.42 -10.14
CA THR A 11 5.22 -26.67 -8.89
C THR A 11 4.43 -27.52 -7.90
N ARG A 12 3.37 -28.20 -8.37
CA ARG A 12 2.53 -29.05 -7.53
C ARG A 12 3.28 -30.25 -6.97
N HIS A 13 4.18 -30.86 -7.77
CA HIS A 13 5.04 -31.95 -7.33
C HIS A 13 6.00 -31.51 -6.21
N HIS A 14 6.67 -30.36 -6.39
CA HIS A 14 7.60 -29.83 -5.37
C HIS A 14 6.86 -29.34 -4.11
N MET A 15 5.66 -28.81 -4.24
CA MET A 15 4.81 -28.46 -3.11
C MET A 15 4.35 -29.68 -2.31
N ALA A 16 4.07 -30.81 -2.96
CA ALA A 16 3.76 -32.05 -2.28
C ALA A 16 4.96 -32.58 -1.48
N LYS A 17 6.15 -32.55 -2.08
CA LYS A 17 7.42 -32.92 -1.40
C LYS A 17 7.75 -31.98 -0.23
N ALA A 18 7.51 -30.68 -0.37
CA ALA A 18 7.76 -29.71 0.68
C ALA A 18 6.93 -29.99 1.96
N LYS A 19 5.72 -30.52 1.82
CA LYS A 19 4.88 -30.91 2.96
C LYS A 19 5.40 -32.13 3.72
N GLU A 20 6.19 -32.97 3.06
CA GLU A 20 6.78 -34.19 3.62
C GLU A 20 8.19 -33.96 4.18
N ASP A 21 8.76 -32.76 4.02
CA ASP A 21 10.10 -32.43 4.51
C ASP A 21 10.15 -32.38 6.04
N PRO A 22 11.00 -33.17 6.70
CA PRO A 22 11.13 -33.18 8.16
C PRO A 22 11.54 -31.85 8.77
N LYS A 23 12.19 -30.96 7.98
CA LYS A 23 12.66 -29.62 8.40
C LYS A 23 11.62 -28.53 8.14
N GLY A 24 10.47 -28.87 7.56
CA GLY A 24 9.36 -27.99 7.26
C GLY A 24 9.30 -27.49 5.82
N GLU A 25 8.08 -27.14 5.40
CA GLU A 25 7.76 -26.71 4.03
C GLU A 25 8.60 -25.52 3.56
N THR A 26 8.80 -24.54 4.43
CA THR A 26 9.60 -23.34 4.12
C THR A 26 11.05 -23.65 3.85
N HIS A 27 11.66 -24.52 4.65
CA HIS A 27 13.05 -24.93 4.47
C HIS A 27 13.28 -25.62 3.11
N TYR A 28 12.37 -26.53 2.71
CA TYR A 28 12.46 -27.19 1.41
C TYR A 28 12.33 -26.20 0.26
N LEU A 29 11.33 -25.30 0.34
CA LEU A 29 11.08 -24.30 -0.70
C LEU A 29 12.25 -23.33 -0.85
N ASP A 30 12.85 -22.87 0.24
CA ASP A 30 14.03 -22.00 0.22
C ASP A 30 15.25 -22.69 -0.38
N SER A 31 15.50 -23.94 -0.03
CA SER A 31 16.62 -24.72 -0.58
C SER A 31 16.48 -24.99 -2.08
N MET A 32 15.24 -25.22 -2.55
CA MET A 32 14.95 -25.56 -3.94
C MET A 32 14.66 -24.33 -4.82
N GLN A 33 14.56 -23.15 -4.24
CA GLN A 33 14.10 -21.93 -4.93
C GLN A 33 14.93 -21.60 -6.17
N ASN A 34 16.24 -21.79 -6.11
CA ASN A 34 17.18 -21.51 -7.18
C ASN A 34 17.59 -22.77 -7.97
N GLU A 35 17.09 -23.94 -7.58
CA GLU A 35 17.36 -25.18 -8.29
C GLU A 35 16.54 -25.28 -9.58
N LYS A 36 17.20 -25.74 -10.64
CA LYS A 36 16.58 -25.92 -11.96
C LYS A 36 15.74 -27.20 -11.98
N VAL A 37 14.43 -27.06 -11.85
CA VAL A 37 13.50 -28.18 -11.67
C VAL A 37 12.73 -28.56 -12.94
N TRP A 38 12.68 -27.66 -13.95
CA TRP A 38 11.99 -27.92 -15.21
C TRP A 38 12.99 -28.15 -16.34
N PHE A 39 13.23 -29.41 -16.71
CA PHE A 39 14.18 -29.85 -17.76
C PHE A 39 15.56 -29.17 -17.72
N GLY A 40 16.03 -28.76 -16.53
CA GLY A 40 17.29 -28.04 -16.34
C GLY A 40 17.29 -26.59 -16.86
N ALA A 41 16.15 -26.07 -17.32
CA ALA A 41 16.04 -24.75 -17.92
C ALA A 41 15.50 -23.68 -16.96
N TYR A 42 14.49 -24.02 -16.14
CA TYR A 42 13.82 -23.09 -15.25
C TYR A 42 13.95 -23.48 -13.78
N THR A 43 14.16 -22.46 -12.92
CA THR A 43 14.21 -22.66 -11.47
C THR A 43 12.82 -22.85 -10.89
N LEU A 44 12.72 -23.40 -9.66
CA LEU A 44 11.42 -23.53 -8.99
C LEU A 44 10.73 -22.17 -8.84
N LYS A 45 11.48 -21.11 -8.54
CA LYS A 45 10.97 -19.73 -8.47
C LYS A 45 10.35 -19.30 -9.81
N GLN A 46 11.08 -19.47 -10.91
CA GLN A 46 10.59 -19.13 -12.25
C GLN A 46 9.36 -19.96 -12.65
N CYS A 47 9.34 -21.25 -12.32
CA CYS A 47 8.17 -22.10 -12.56
C CYS A 47 6.92 -21.59 -11.81
N ARG A 48 7.09 -21.11 -10.57
CA ARG A 48 5.99 -20.53 -9.78
C ARG A 48 5.51 -19.18 -10.34
N GLU A 49 6.40 -18.37 -10.89
CA GLU A 49 6.06 -17.10 -11.54
C GLU A 49 5.34 -17.30 -12.87
N MET A 50 5.68 -18.38 -13.61
CA MET A 50 5.07 -18.73 -14.89
C MET A 50 3.84 -19.64 -14.77
N GLU A 51 3.55 -20.14 -13.59
CA GLU A 51 2.34 -20.93 -13.33
C GLU A 51 1.10 -20.10 -13.65
N ILE A 52 0.07 -20.76 -14.22
CA ILE A 52 -1.21 -20.11 -14.46
C ILE A 52 -1.79 -19.69 -13.11
N GLY A 53 -1.92 -18.38 -12.90
CA GLY A 53 -2.51 -17.80 -11.70
C GLY A 53 -3.96 -18.25 -11.57
N LEU A 54 -4.19 -19.19 -10.66
CA LEU A 54 -5.57 -19.53 -10.25
C LEU A 54 -6.04 -18.43 -9.30
N GLY A 55 -7.07 -17.68 -9.71
CA GLY A 55 -7.67 -16.62 -8.90
C GLY A 55 -8.24 -17.13 -7.57
N LEU A 56 -8.74 -16.20 -6.77
CA LEU A 56 -9.37 -16.46 -5.46
C LEU A 56 -10.47 -17.51 -5.51
N ASP A 57 -11.22 -17.57 -6.61
CA ASP A 57 -12.34 -18.51 -6.81
C ASP A 57 -11.90 -19.97 -6.83
N LEU A 58 -10.68 -20.25 -7.29
CA LEU A 58 -10.16 -21.61 -7.46
C LEU A 58 -9.20 -22.06 -6.36
N LYS A 59 -8.42 -21.12 -5.80
CA LYS A 59 -7.45 -21.41 -4.71
C LYS A 59 -7.96 -21.03 -3.33
N GLY A 60 -9.07 -20.28 -3.26
CA GLY A 60 -9.44 -19.56 -2.05
C GLY A 60 -8.43 -18.45 -1.74
N GLY A 61 -8.60 -17.77 -0.64
CA GLY A 61 -7.68 -16.72 -0.22
C GLY A 61 -8.40 -15.55 0.42
N MET A 62 -7.76 -14.37 0.41
CA MET A 62 -8.38 -13.18 0.97
C MET A 62 -8.26 -12.00 -0.01
N ASN A 63 -9.32 -11.18 -0.05
CA ASN A 63 -9.32 -9.88 -0.69
C ASN A 63 -9.46 -8.81 0.40
N VAL A 64 -8.56 -7.84 0.40
CA VAL A 64 -8.55 -6.75 1.38
C VAL A 64 -8.46 -5.44 0.64
N MET A 65 -9.32 -4.50 1.01
CA MET A 65 -9.21 -3.11 0.61
C MET A 65 -8.53 -2.35 1.74
N LEU A 66 -7.44 -1.69 1.42
CA LEU A 66 -6.69 -0.81 2.32
C LEU A 66 -6.86 0.62 1.84
N GLU A 67 -6.90 1.54 2.78
CA GLU A 67 -7.00 2.97 2.49
C GLU A 67 -5.92 3.73 3.27
N VAL A 68 -5.13 4.53 2.56
CA VAL A 68 -4.20 5.47 3.17
C VAL A 68 -5.01 6.64 3.72
N SER A 69 -4.84 6.97 4.98
CA SER A 69 -5.52 8.10 5.60
C SER A 69 -4.96 9.42 5.09
N VAL A 70 -5.54 9.93 4.00
CA VAL A 70 -5.16 11.24 3.43
C VAL A 70 -5.30 12.37 4.47
N PRO A 71 -6.35 12.40 5.33
CA PRO A 71 -6.43 13.36 6.44
C PRO A 71 -5.20 13.37 7.35
N ASP A 72 -4.67 12.19 7.68
CA ASP A 72 -3.52 12.10 8.58
C ASP A 72 -2.22 12.52 7.87
N VAL A 73 -2.08 12.23 6.57
CA VAL A 73 -0.98 12.76 5.75
C VAL A 73 -1.01 14.30 5.75
N VAL A 74 -2.18 14.91 5.52
CA VAL A 74 -2.34 16.38 5.53
C VAL A 74 -1.98 16.97 6.90
N LYS A 75 -2.40 16.33 7.99
CA LYS A 75 -2.01 16.76 9.36
C LYS A 75 -0.49 16.67 9.57
N ALA A 76 0.13 15.59 9.11
CA ALA A 76 1.57 15.42 9.24
C ALA A 76 2.34 16.47 8.44
N LEU A 77 1.92 16.80 7.21
CA LEU A 77 2.50 17.85 6.39
C LEU A 77 2.37 19.26 7.02
N ALA A 78 1.31 19.49 7.80
CA ALA A 78 1.11 20.71 8.59
C ALA A 78 1.86 20.69 9.95
N ASP A 79 2.76 19.71 10.17
CA ASP A 79 3.49 19.53 11.42
C ASP A 79 2.56 19.43 12.65
N HIS A 80 1.45 18.70 12.47
CA HIS A 80 0.43 18.48 13.52
C HIS A 80 -0.06 19.78 14.20
N LYS A 81 -0.18 20.87 13.45
CA LYS A 81 -0.70 22.14 13.98
C LYS A 81 -2.01 21.95 14.70
N THR A 82 -2.16 22.65 15.82
CA THR A 82 -3.37 22.63 16.66
C THR A 82 -4.36 23.74 16.34
N ASP A 83 -4.22 24.39 15.20
CA ASP A 83 -5.15 25.42 14.74
C ASP A 83 -6.57 24.87 14.64
N GLU A 84 -7.55 25.58 15.24
CA GLU A 84 -8.93 25.10 15.34
C GLU A 84 -9.61 25.09 13.97
N ALA A 85 -9.38 26.10 13.13
CA ALA A 85 -9.94 26.17 11.78
C ALA A 85 -9.39 25.07 10.89
N PHE A 86 -8.08 24.77 10.98
CA PHE A 86 -7.45 23.66 10.30
C PHE A 86 -8.06 22.31 10.71
N ASN A 87 -8.14 22.04 12.02
CA ASN A 87 -8.65 20.77 12.51
C ASN A 87 -10.14 20.55 12.15
N LYS A 88 -10.95 21.61 12.22
CA LYS A 88 -12.35 21.57 11.75
C LYS A 88 -12.42 21.30 10.25
N ALA A 89 -11.61 21.98 9.44
CA ALA A 89 -11.58 21.77 7.99
C ALA A 89 -11.19 20.34 7.63
N VAL A 90 -10.17 19.77 8.27
CA VAL A 90 -9.74 18.37 8.09
C VAL A 90 -10.88 17.42 8.44
N ALA A 91 -11.58 17.62 9.57
CA ALA A 91 -12.66 16.75 10.01
C ALA A 91 -13.89 16.82 9.08
N GLU A 92 -14.30 18.02 8.67
CA GLU A 92 -15.45 18.19 7.77
C GLU A 92 -15.15 17.68 6.35
N ALA A 93 -13.94 17.92 5.83
CA ALA A 93 -13.50 17.36 4.56
C ALA A 93 -13.51 15.82 4.58
N ALA A 94 -13.07 15.20 5.70
CA ALA A 94 -13.09 13.75 5.85
C ALA A 94 -14.53 13.18 5.83
N LYS A 95 -15.49 13.86 6.44
CA LYS A 95 -16.91 13.47 6.38
C LYS A 95 -17.46 13.57 4.96
N GLN A 96 -17.14 14.67 4.27
CA GLN A 96 -17.62 14.91 2.89
C GLN A 96 -17.00 13.92 1.90
N ALA A 97 -15.74 13.53 2.08
CA ALA A 97 -15.03 12.56 1.22
C ALA A 97 -15.71 11.18 1.17
N VAL A 98 -16.54 10.83 2.17
CA VAL A 98 -17.31 9.59 2.17
C VAL A 98 -18.37 9.58 1.07
N THR A 99 -19.02 10.72 0.83
CA THR A 99 -20.18 10.85 -0.08
C THR A 99 -19.86 11.62 -1.36
N SER A 100 -18.84 12.50 -1.34
CA SER A 100 -18.43 13.29 -2.50
C SER A 100 -17.58 12.45 -3.47
N GLN A 101 -17.61 12.87 -4.74
CA GLN A 101 -16.70 12.38 -5.77
C GLN A 101 -15.45 13.25 -5.92
N ASP A 102 -15.43 14.42 -5.28
CA ASP A 102 -14.28 15.31 -5.28
C ASP A 102 -13.12 14.70 -4.49
N ASP A 103 -11.91 15.04 -4.88
CA ASP A 103 -10.74 14.60 -4.13
C ASP A 103 -10.65 15.31 -2.77
N TYR A 104 -10.03 14.61 -1.80
CA TYR A 104 -9.94 15.08 -0.42
C TYR A 104 -9.26 16.46 -0.31
N ILE A 105 -8.22 16.74 -1.10
CA ILE A 105 -7.49 18.02 -1.03
C ILE A 105 -8.41 19.17 -1.46
N THR A 106 -9.19 19.00 -2.51
CA THR A 106 -10.19 20.00 -2.92
C THR A 106 -11.21 20.26 -1.81
N LEU A 107 -11.75 19.20 -1.20
CA LEU A 107 -12.71 19.33 -0.08
C LEU A 107 -12.08 20.04 1.11
N PHE A 108 -10.86 19.67 1.48
CA PHE A 108 -10.11 20.29 2.57
C PHE A 108 -9.88 21.79 2.33
N VAL A 109 -9.40 22.17 1.14
CA VAL A 109 -9.15 23.57 0.80
C VAL A 109 -10.43 24.39 0.87
N ASN A 110 -11.54 23.86 0.33
CA ASN A 110 -12.84 24.51 0.38
C ASN A 110 -13.33 24.70 1.82
N GLU A 111 -13.21 23.67 2.66
CA GLU A 111 -13.62 23.77 4.07
C GLU A 111 -12.72 24.71 4.87
N TYR A 112 -11.42 24.69 4.63
CA TYR A 112 -10.49 25.62 5.29
C TYR A 112 -10.83 27.08 4.96
N LYS A 113 -11.11 27.40 3.69
CA LYS A 113 -11.54 28.75 3.27
C LYS A 113 -12.85 29.21 3.89
N LYS A 114 -13.75 28.29 4.19
CA LYS A 114 -14.99 28.61 4.93
C LYS A 114 -14.71 28.93 6.40
N GLN A 115 -13.79 28.20 7.04
CA GLN A 115 -13.44 28.37 8.45
C GLN A 115 -12.52 29.59 8.66
N ALA A 116 -11.60 29.84 7.73
CA ALA A 116 -10.63 30.92 7.77
C ALA A 116 -10.57 31.68 6.43
N PRO A 117 -11.53 32.58 6.12
CA PRO A 117 -11.58 33.28 4.82
C PRO A 117 -10.36 34.13 4.52
N GLN A 118 -9.66 34.64 5.53
CA GLN A 118 -8.45 35.43 5.41
C GLN A 118 -7.17 34.60 5.56
N GLY A 119 -7.29 33.34 5.97
CA GLY A 119 -6.16 32.44 6.15
C GLY A 119 -5.58 31.98 4.81
N THR A 120 -4.27 31.82 4.75
CA THR A 120 -3.56 31.29 3.58
C THR A 120 -3.12 29.85 3.84
N LEU A 121 -3.13 29.00 2.81
CA LEU A 121 -2.57 27.64 2.93
C LEU A 121 -1.07 27.68 3.23
N ALA A 122 -0.37 28.71 2.74
CA ALA A 122 1.06 28.89 3.00
C ALA A 122 1.38 29.01 4.50
N GLU A 123 0.53 29.65 5.31
CA GLU A 123 0.71 29.74 6.78
C GLU A 123 0.63 28.37 7.45
N LEU A 124 -0.18 27.45 6.91
CA LEU A 124 -0.30 26.10 7.44
C LEU A 124 0.86 25.20 7.02
N PHE A 125 1.27 25.30 5.76
CA PHE A 125 2.15 24.32 5.12
C PHE A 125 3.58 24.82 4.86
N ALA A 126 3.94 26.07 5.25
CA ALA A 126 5.33 26.49 5.28
C ALA A 126 6.07 25.83 6.46
N THR A 127 6.15 24.50 6.45
CA THR A 127 6.77 23.66 7.47
C THR A 127 8.21 23.29 7.07
N GLN A 128 8.98 22.79 8.03
CA GLN A 128 10.33 22.33 7.76
C GLN A 128 10.38 21.21 6.71
N GLN A 129 9.36 20.37 6.65
CA GLN A 129 9.26 19.29 5.66
C GLN A 129 9.05 19.82 4.23
N LEU A 130 8.33 20.92 4.09
CA LEU A 130 7.96 21.50 2.79
C LEU A 130 8.77 22.76 2.44
N LYS A 131 9.81 23.11 3.19
CA LYS A 131 10.58 24.36 3.04
C LYS A 131 11.12 24.63 1.64
N ASP A 132 11.43 23.55 0.90
CA ASP A 132 11.98 23.65 -0.46
C ASP A 132 10.87 23.80 -1.52
N LYS A 133 9.60 23.55 -1.16
CA LYS A 133 8.44 23.56 -2.07
C LYS A 133 7.42 24.64 -1.73
N VAL A 134 7.26 24.96 -0.44
CA VAL A 134 6.30 25.94 0.06
C VAL A 134 7.00 26.98 0.94
N ASN A 135 6.74 28.23 0.66
CA ASN A 135 7.18 29.37 1.48
C ASN A 135 5.99 30.28 1.83
N THR A 136 6.18 31.21 2.75
CA THR A 136 5.13 32.13 3.22
C THR A 136 4.53 33.03 2.14
N ARG A 137 5.12 33.10 0.95
CA ARG A 137 4.64 33.87 -0.20
C ARG A 137 3.97 33.01 -1.26
N SER A 138 3.99 31.68 -1.08
CA SER A 138 3.35 30.75 -2.01
C SER A 138 1.84 31.01 -2.08
N THR A 139 1.29 30.95 -3.27
CA THR A 139 -0.15 31.04 -3.49
C THR A 139 -0.87 29.77 -3.04
N ASP A 140 -2.14 29.86 -2.72
CA ASP A 140 -2.93 28.70 -2.32
C ASP A 140 -2.96 27.62 -3.41
N ALA A 141 -2.99 28.01 -4.69
CA ALA A 141 -2.95 27.06 -5.81
C ALA A 141 -1.61 26.29 -5.90
N GLU A 142 -0.50 26.96 -5.62
CA GLU A 142 0.83 26.32 -5.56
C GLU A 142 0.90 25.34 -4.39
N VAL A 143 0.40 25.75 -3.21
CA VAL A 143 0.37 24.87 -2.02
C VAL A 143 -0.53 23.66 -2.26
N GLU A 144 -1.70 23.87 -2.85
CA GLU A 144 -2.63 22.78 -3.20
C GLU A 144 -2.00 21.76 -4.15
N LYS A 145 -1.25 22.22 -5.16
CA LYS A 145 -0.50 21.35 -6.06
C LYS A 145 0.55 20.53 -5.31
N VAL A 146 1.33 21.18 -4.45
CA VAL A 146 2.35 20.51 -3.62
C VAL A 146 1.70 19.48 -2.69
N LEU A 147 0.57 19.80 -2.07
CA LEU A 147 -0.16 18.84 -1.21
C LEU A 147 -0.59 17.59 -1.99
N ARG A 148 -1.09 17.74 -3.22
CA ARG A 148 -1.43 16.58 -4.07
C ARG A 148 -0.22 15.73 -4.38
N GLU A 149 0.91 16.34 -4.72
CA GLU A 149 2.16 15.63 -5.00
C GLU A 149 2.66 14.87 -3.78
N GLU A 150 2.64 15.49 -2.60
CA GLU A 150 3.08 14.85 -1.34
C GLU A 150 2.15 13.71 -0.90
N VAL A 151 0.85 13.91 -1.03
CA VAL A 151 -0.14 12.85 -0.73
C VAL A 151 0.04 11.69 -1.70
N GLN A 152 0.25 11.95 -2.99
CA GLN A 152 0.51 10.90 -3.97
C GLN A 152 1.81 10.15 -3.63
N ALA A 153 2.88 10.85 -3.28
CA ALA A 153 4.14 10.24 -2.86
C ALA A 153 3.98 9.37 -1.59
N ALA A 154 3.15 9.81 -0.62
CA ALA A 154 2.84 9.03 0.56
C ALA A 154 2.06 7.74 0.24
N ILE A 155 1.12 7.81 -0.72
CA ILE A 155 0.36 6.66 -1.22
C ILE A 155 1.29 5.67 -1.91
N ASP A 156 2.17 6.15 -2.80
CA ASP A 156 3.13 5.32 -3.55
C ASP A 156 4.12 4.64 -2.60
N ASN A 157 4.58 5.36 -1.57
CA ASN A 157 5.44 4.79 -0.53
C ASN A 157 4.70 3.70 0.27
N SER A 158 3.46 3.95 0.66
CA SER A 158 2.62 2.97 1.35
C SER A 158 2.40 1.71 0.50
N TYR A 159 2.15 1.88 -0.80
CA TYR A 159 2.05 0.78 -1.76
C TYR A 159 3.33 -0.07 -1.79
N ASN A 160 4.50 0.57 -1.87
CA ASN A 160 5.80 -0.12 -1.91
C ASN A 160 6.07 -0.88 -0.59
N VAL A 161 5.73 -0.27 0.55
CA VAL A 161 5.84 -0.93 1.87
C VAL A 161 4.93 -2.14 1.95
N LEU A 162 3.67 -2.03 1.52
CA LEU A 162 2.73 -3.15 1.48
C LEU A 162 3.23 -4.28 0.59
N ARG A 163 3.70 -3.96 -0.61
CA ARG A 163 4.28 -4.93 -1.54
C ARG A 163 5.45 -5.68 -0.90
N THR A 164 6.38 -4.96 -0.31
CA THR A 164 7.56 -5.56 0.35
C THR A 164 7.14 -6.47 1.51
N ARG A 165 6.11 -6.11 2.28
CA ARG A 165 5.57 -6.94 3.36
C ARG A 165 4.94 -8.22 2.83
N ILE A 166 4.15 -8.11 1.77
CA ILE A 166 3.46 -9.25 1.15
C ILE A 166 4.47 -10.21 0.53
N ASP A 167 5.50 -9.70 -0.15
CA ASP A 167 6.57 -10.51 -0.74
C ASP A 167 7.32 -11.33 0.33
N ARG A 168 7.56 -10.75 1.52
CA ARG A 168 8.19 -11.46 2.65
C ARG A 168 7.31 -12.58 3.23
N PHE A 169 6.00 -12.51 3.03
CA PHE A 169 5.07 -13.57 3.45
C PHE A 169 5.11 -14.81 2.57
N GLY A 170 5.80 -14.75 1.43
CA GLY A 170 5.89 -15.87 0.50
C GLY A 170 4.57 -16.22 -0.17
N VAL A 171 3.62 -15.27 -0.25
CA VAL A 171 2.38 -15.46 -0.99
C VAL A 171 2.70 -15.61 -2.46
N ALA A 172 2.26 -16.71 -3.06
CA ALA A 172 2.43 -16.92 -4.49
C ALA A 172 1.45 -16.02 -5.26
N GLN A 173 2.00 -15.15 -6.10
CA GLN A 173 1.23 -14.29 -7.03
C GLN A 173 0.20 -13.36 -6.34
N PRO A 174 0.63 -12.47 -5.42
CA PRO A 174 -0.26 -11.46 -4.89
C PRO A 174 -0.65 -10.49 -6.01
N ASN A 175 -1.92 -10.07 -6.03
CA ASN A 175 -2.37 -8.99 -6.89
C ASN A 175 -2.58 -7.74 -6.04
N ILE A 176 -1.82 -6.68 -6.32
CA ILE A 176 -1.89 -5.43 -5.59
C ILE A 176 -2.17 -4.33 -6.60
N GLN A 177 -3.30 -3.66 -6.46
CA GLN A 177 -3.76 -2.63 -7.39
C GLN A 177 -4.18 -1.37 -6.66
N ALA A 178 -3.70 -0.21 -7.10
CA ALA A 178 -4.28 1.06 -6.72
C ALA A 178 -5.62 1.23 -7.45
N LEU A 179 -6.67 1.59 -6.72
CA LEU A 179 -7.99 1.79 -7.32
C LEU A 179 -8.11 3.22 -7.85
N GLU A 180 -8.51 3.33 -9.11
CA GLU A 180 -8.84 4.62 -9.71
C GLU A 180 -10.13 5.20 -9.09
N GLY A 181 -10.21 6.52 -9.02
CA GLY A 181 -11.40 7.27 -8.61
C GLY A 181 -11.45 7.71 -7.14
N LYS A 182 -10.77 7.04 -6.22
CA LYS A 182 -10.58 7.53 -4.83
C LYS A 182 -9.11 7.40 -4.44
N MET A 183 -8.51 8.55 -4.17
CA MET A 183 -7.11 8.67 -3.77
C MET A 183 -6.82 7.82 -2.51
N GLY A 184 -5.75 7.02 -2.55
CA GLY A 184 -5.28 6.25 -1.40
C GLY A 184 -5.88 4.85 -1.22
N ARG A 185 -6.76 4.37 -2.08
CA ARG A 185 -7.30 3.02 -1.99
C ARG A 185 -6.43 2.02 -2.74
N ILE A 186 -6.11 0.93 -2.06
CA ILE A 186 -5.28 -0.16 -2.57
C ILE A 186 -6.05 -1.46 -2.35
N MET A 187 -6.32 -2.18 -3.43
CA MET A 187 -6.88 -3.52 -3.38
C MET A 187 -5.76 -4.54 -3.35
N VAL A 188 -5.83 -5.48 -2.44
CA VAL A 188 -4.84 -6.55 -2.24
C VAL A 188 -5.55 -7.89 -2.27
N GLU A 189 -5.24 -8.70 -3.28
CA GLU A 189 -5.73 -10.07 -3.41
C GLU A 189 -4.59 -11.04 -3.12
N LEU A 190 -4.82 -11.93 -2.18
CA LEU A 190 -3.84 -12.90 -1.69
C LEU A 190 -4.38 -14.31 -1.86
N PRO A 191 -4.14 -14.95 -3.02
CA PRO A 191 -4.62 -16.31 -3.27
C PRO A 191 -3.90 -17.34 -2.40
N GLY A 192 -4.64 -18.36 -1.94
CA GLY A 192 -4.10 -19.50 -1.21
C GLY A 192 -3.71 -19.25 0.25
N ILE A 193 -4.10 -18.11 0.82
CA ILE A 193 -3.86 -17.81 2.24
C ILE A 193 -4.71 -18.70 3.14
N LYS A 194 -4.05 -19.38 4.09
CA LYS A 194 -4.70 -20.26 5.07
C LYS A 194 -5.05 -19.53 6.38
N GLU A 195 -4.30 -18.44 6.70
CA GLU A 195 -4.43 -17.68 7.95
C GLU A 195 -4.73 -16.21 7.68
N PRO A 196 -5.96 -15.84 7.26
CA PRO A 196 -6.28 -14.48 6.87
C PRO A 196 -6.13 -13.46 8.01
N GLU A 197 -6.43 -13.86 9.26
CA GLU A 197 -6.30 -12.96 10.41
C GLU A 197 -4.85 -12.56 10.72
N ARG A 198 -3.91 -13.47 10.51
CA ARG A 198 -2.48 -13.18 10.69
C ARG A 198 -1.99 -12.17 9.64
N VAL A 199 -2.42 -12.36 8.38
CA VAL A 199 -2.08 -11.44 7.30
C VAL A 199 -2.73 -10.07 7.52
N ARG A 200 -4.00 -10.03 7.95
CA ARG A 200 -4.69 -8.77 8.28
C ARG A 200 -3.93 -7.97 9.33
N LYS A 201 -3.54 -8.59 10.43
CA LYS A 201 -2.74 -7.94 11.49
C LYS A 201 -1.42 -7.38 10.96
N LEU A 202 -0.78 -8.09 10.04
CA LEU A 202 0.48 -7.64 9.43
C LEU A 202 0.28 -6.45 8.49
N LEU A 203 -0.77 -6.47 7.68
CA LEU A 203 -1.08 -5.37 6.77
C LEU A 203 -1.50 -4.11 7.52
N GLN A 204 -2.21 -4.27 8.65
CA GLN A 204 -2.64 -3.16 9.51
C GLN A 204 -1.51 -2.64 10.41
N GLY A 205 -0.47 -3.41 10.64
CA GLY A 205 0.65 -3.00 11.49
C GLY A 205 1.36 -1.78 10.89
N SER A 206 1.12 -0.60 11.45
CA SER A 206 1.98 0.56 11.25
C SER A 206 3.20 0.39 12.14
N ALA A 207 4.40 0.26 11.55
CA ALA A 207 5.64 0.36 12.30
C ALA A 207 6.02 1.83 12.36
N ASN A 208 5.94 2.45 13.52
CA ASN A 208 6.66 3.68 13.80
C ASN A 208 8.14 3.32 13.90
N LEU A 209 8.94 3.82 12.97
CA LEU A 209 10.39 3.69 13.05
C LEU A 209 10.91 4.84 13.91
N GLU A 210 11.25 4.53 15.16
CA GLU A 210 11.92 5.48 16.05
C GLU A 210 13.42 5.17 16.05
N PHE A 211 14.25 6.17 15.78
CA PHE A 211 15.69 6.07 15.93
C PHE A 211 16.06 6.60 17.32
N TRP A 212 16.64 5.73 18.14
CA TRP A 212 17.22 6.10 19.42
C TRP A 212 18.75 6.21 19.24
N GLU A 213 19.33 7.36 19.56
CA GLU A 213 20.78 7.46 19.72
C GLU A 213 21.19 6.77 21.03
N THR A 214 22.15 5.86 20.93
CA THR A 214 22.76 5.14 22.08
C THR A 214 24.05 5.83 22.48
#